data_e4b0b89cdf52d56ae79b5e48b0d6c08a
#
_entry.id   e4b0b89cdf52d56ae79b5e48b0d6c08a
#
_cell.length_a   1.000
_cell.length_b   1.000
_cell.length_c   1.000
_cell.angle_alpha   90.00
_cell.angle_beta   90.00
_cell.angle_gamma   90.00
#
_symmetry.space_group_name_H-M   'P 1'
#
loop_
_entity.id
_entity.type
_entity.pdbx_description
1 polymer ?
#
loop_
_entity_poly.entity_id
_entity_poly.type
_entity_poly.pdbx_seq_one_letter_code
_entity_poly.pdbx_strand_id
1 'polypeptide(L)'
;MKLFQKTSVAVALTVVMIAAAIGIGQVRGSSAPAVPQAAGLDKSLSTSSYATWISDEAEVLSDQEEQQICLYNANWVARYDSLIAVATVREVSGDIADYAYALGEQIQLGAADGILVVDTGTNNCYLAVGPDYPMTDEQVTSHLDRYLYENAMAGQFGTGVLSLFDGINQFYVENYGLGYLETSQNAYGGRS
;
A
#
# COMPACT_ATOMS: atom_id res chain seq x y z
N MET A 1 1.94 17.04 33.17
CA MET A 1 1.47 15.64 33.10
C MET A 1 0.07 15.57 32.47
N LYS A 2 -0.10 15.89 31.20
CA LYS A 2 -1.38 15.77 30.47
C LYS A 2 -1.20 15.44 28.98
N LEU A 3 -0.04 14.95 28.56
CA LEU A 3 0.22 14.59 27.17
C LEU A 3 -0.10 13.12 26.81
N PHE A 4 -0.22 12.26 27.81
CA PHE A 4 -0.42 10.81 27.58
C PHE A 4 -1.87 10.37 27.37
N GLN A 5 -2.86 11.24 27.51
CA GLN A 5 -4.26 10.87 27.34
C GLN A 5 -4.79 10.98 25.90
N LYS A 6 -4.08 11.69 25.01
CA LYS A 6 -4.53 11.82 23.61
C LYS A 6 -4.06 10.68 22.73
N THR A 7 -2.92 10.09 23.04
CA THR A 7 -2.36 8.95 22.29
C THR A 7 -3.20 7.68 22.45
N SER A 8 -3.78 7.48 23.64
CA SER A 8 -4.61 6.29 23.93
C SER A 8 -5.93 6.26 23.17
N VAL A 9 -6.46 7.41 22.78
CA VAL A 9 -7.72 7.50 22.03
C VAL A 9 -7.48 7.20 20.54
N ALA A 10 -6.36 7.66 19.98
CA ALA A 10 -5.99 7.34 18.60
C ALA A 10 -5.70 5.85 18.42
N VAL A 11 -4.97 5.24 19.37
CA VAL A 11 -4.66 3.80 19.37
C VAL A 11 -5.94 2.95 19.49
N ALA A 12 -6.92 3.37 20.30
CA ALA A 12 -8.18 2.63 20.42
C ALA A 12 -9.04 2.70 19.17
N LEU A 13 -8.97 3.79 18.40
CA LEU A 13 -9.71 3.95 17.14
C LEU A 13 -9.13 3.05 16.04
N THR A 14 -7.82 2.95 15.93
CA THR A 14 -7.15 2.15 14.90
C THR A 14 -7.39 0.64 15.09
N VAL A 15 -7.42 0.15 16.32
CA VAL A 15 -7.72 -1.28 16.61
C VAL A 15 -9.18 -1.64 16.31
N VAL A 16 -10.11 -0.68 16.44
CA VAL A 16 -11.53 -0.91 16.12
C VAL A 16 -11.75 -0.94 14.60
N MET A 17 -10.94 -0.21 13.80
CA MET A 17 -11.10 -0.17 12.34
C MET A 17 -10.68 -1.45 11.64
N ILE A 18 -9.66 -2.17 12.15
CA ILE A 18 -9.26 -3.48 11.60
C ILE A 18 -10.38 -4.53 11.76
N ALA A 19 -11.29 -4.34 12.72
CA ALA A 19 -12.41 -5.25 12.97
C ALA A 19 -13.70 -4.89 12.22
N ALA A 20 -13.84 -3.67 11.66
CA ALA A 20 -15.07 -3.19 11.04
C ALA A 20 -15.10 -3.33 9.49
N ALA A 21 -13.99 -3.71 8.86
CA ALA A 21 -13.90 -3.90 7.41
C ALA A 21 -14.57 -5.20 6.89
N ILE A 22 -15.23 -5.99 7.75
CA ILE A 22 -15.98 -7.17 7.35
C ILE A 22 -17.48 -6.81 7.26
N GLY A 23 -17.84 -6.16 6.20
CA GLY A 23 -19.25 -6.07 5.80
C GLY A 23 -19.76 -4.67 5.55
N ILE A 24 -19.89 -4.32 4.30
CA ILE A 24 -21.10 -3.81 3.63
C ILE A 24 -20.69 -3.52 2.17
N GLY A 25 -20.91 -4.52 1.31
CA GLY A 25 -20.98 -4.30 -0.14
C GLY A 25 -22.26 -3.52 -0.44
N GLN A 26 -22.14 -2.30 -0.89
CA GLN A 26 -23.20 -1.59 -1.59
C GLN A 26 -22.66 -1.07 -2.92
N VAL A 27 -23.18 -1.67 -3.97
CA VAL A 27 -22.94 -1.33 -5.37
C VAL A 27 -23.19 0.16 -5.61
N ARG A 28 -22.15 0.91 -5.89
CA ARG A 28 -22.23 2.17 -6.63
C ARG A 28 -21.61 1.94 -8.01
N GLY A 29 -22.49 1.78 -9.00
CA GLY A 29 -22.09 1.80 -10.39
C GLY A 29 -21.54 3.20 -10.75
N SER A 30 -20.24 3.31 -10.75
CA SER A 30 -19.50 4.36 -11.43
C SER A 30 -18.49 3.64 -12.32
N SER A 31 -18.49 3.97 -13.61
CA SER A 31 -17.46 3.46 -14.53
C SER A 31 -16.12 4.06 -14.09
N ALA A 32 -15.44 3.38 -13.18
CA ALA A 32 -14.08 3.73 -12.80
C ALA A 32 -13.19 3.65 -14.05
N PRO A 33 -12.23 4.57 -14.23
CA PRO A 33 -11.19 4.43 -15.26
C PRO A 33 -10.54 3.06 -15.09
N ALA A 34 -10.23 2.42 -16.22
CA ALA A 34 -9.60 1.10 -16.21
C ALA A 34 -8.31 1.17 -15.38
N VAL A 35 -8.27 0.41 -14.29
CA VAL A 35 -7.08 0.32 -13.43
C VAL A 35 -5.92 -0.21 -14.27
N PRO A 36 -4.75 0.45 -14.29
CA PRO A 36 -3.58 -0.05 -14.99
C PRO A 36 -3.27 -1.48 -14.53
N GLN A 37 -3.20 -2.41 -15.47
CA GLN A 37 -2.80 -3.78 -15.16
C GLN A 37 -1.28 -3.87 -15.29
N ALA A 38 -0.58 -3.89 -14.17
CA ALA A 38 0.86 -4.08 -14.18
C ALA A 38 1.26 -5.38 -14.86
N ALA A 39 2.22 -5.27 -15.77
CA ALA A 39 2.82 -6.43 -16.40
C ALA A 39 3.53 -7.30 -15.36
N GLY A 40 3.40 -8.62 -15.48
CA GLY A 40 4.17 -9.56 -14.68
C GLY A 40 3.57 -9.96 -13.33
N LEU A 41 2.35 -9.53 -12.96
CA LEU A 41 1.67 -10.01 -11.76
C LEU A 41 1.06 -11.41 -11.98
N ASP A 42 1.34 -12.31 -11.03
CA ASP A 42 0.65 -13.61 -10.94
C ASP A 42 -0.71 -13.44 -10.27
N LYS A 43 -1.77 -13.56 -11.08
CA LYS A 43 -3.17 -13.42 -10.64
C LYS A 43 -3.70 -14.68 -9.94
N SER A 44 -2.94 -15.75 -9.89
CA SER A 44 -3.33 -16.99 -9.21
C SER A 44 -3.04 -16.97 -7.70
N LEU A 45 -2.25 -16.01 -7.23
CA LEU A 45 -1.91 -15.88 -5.82
C LEU A 45 -3.14 -15.49 -5.00
N SER A 46 -3.23 -16.06 -3.78
CA SER A 46 -4.27 -15.66 -2.83
C SER A 46 -4.02 -14.26 -2.31
N THR A 47 -5.04 -13.40 -2.40
CA THR A 47 -4.95 -12.00 -1.98
C THR A 47 -5.67 -11.72 -0.66
N SER A 48 -6.46 -12.66 -0.15
CA SER A 48 -7.38 -12.44 0.98
C SER A 48 -6.70 -12.05 2.30
N SER A 49 -5.46 -12.52 2.54
CA SER A 49 -4.70 -12.17 3.74
C SER A 49 -4.13 -10.75 3.69
N TYR A 50 -4.06 -10.14 2.51
CA TYR A 50 -3.47 -8.81 2.34
C TYR A 50 -4.46 -7.67 2.56
N ALA A 51 -5.76 -7.93 2.59
CA ALA A 51 -6.78 -6.92 2.91
C ALA A 51 -6.60 -6.33 4.31
N THR A 52 -5.98 -7.06 5.24
CA THR A 52 -5.67 -6.57 6.59
C THR A 52 -4.61 -5.47 6.64
N TRP A 53 -3.85 -5.29 5.54
CA TRP A 53 -2.83 -4.26 5.39
C TRP A 53 -3.36 -2.98 4.73
N ILE A 54 -4.70 -2.88 4.53
CA ILE A 54 -5.36 -1.70 3.99
C ILE A 54 -6.32 -1.15 5.03
N SER A 55 -6.19 0.14 5.34
CA SER A 55 -7.10 0.89 6.20
C SER A 55 -7.56 2.14 5.44
N ASP A 56 -8.73 2.08 4.83
CA ASP A 56 -9.31 3.20 4.06
C ASP A 56 -10.32 4.00 4.91
N GLU A 57 -9.84 4.72 5.93
CA GLU A 57 -10.69 5.57 6.79
C GLU A 57 -11.30 6.75 6.02
N ALA A 58 -10.57 7.25 5.06
CA ALA A 58 -11.04 8.36 4.24
C ALA A 58 -12.09 7.95 3.18
N GLU A 59 -12.27 6.64 2.96
CA GLU A 59 -13.21 6.08 1.97
C GLU A 59 -12.90 6.57 0.54
N VAL A 60 -11.62 6.60 0.17
CA VAL A 60 -11.15 7.09 -1.14
C VAL A 60 -10.65 5.99 -2.07
N LEU A 61 -10.62 4.75 -1.60
CA LEU A 61 -10.32 3.56 -2.40
C LEU A 61 -11.61 2.84 -2.77
N SER A 62 -11.71 2.38 -4.01
CA SER A 62 -12.76 1.45 -4.40
C SER A 62 -12.36 0.00 -4.08
N ASP A 63 -13.33 -0.90 -3.95
CA ASP A 63 -13.09 -2.34 -3.75
C ASP A 63 -12.13 -2.93 -4.80
N GLN A 64 -12.17 -2.41 -6.04
CA GLN A 64 -11.29 -2.86 -7.11
C GLN A 64 -9.85 -2.39 -6.91
N GLU A 65 -9.66 -1.16 -6.42
CA GLU A 65 -8.34 -0.62 -6.10
C GLU A 65 -7.72 -1.36 -4.92
N GLU A 66 -8.48 -1.62 -3.86
CA GLU A 66 -8.02 -2.44 -2.74
C GLU A 66 -7.61 -3.86 -3.17
N GLN A 67 -8.42 -4.51 -4.01
CA GLN A 67 -8.08 -5.83 -4.55
C GLN A 67 -6.79 -5.79 -5.38
N GLN A 68 -6.58 -4.72 -6.14
CA GLN A 68 -5.36 -4.57 -6.92
C GLN A 68 -4.13 -4.33 -6.02
N ILE A 69 -4.25 -3.54 -4.96
CA ILE A 69 -3.21 -3.35 -3.93
C ILE A 69 -2.87 -4.71 -3.28
N CYS A 70 -3.88 -5.49 -2.91
CA CYS A 70 -3.67 -6.83 -2.37
C CYS A 70 -2.91 -7.74 -3.35
N LEU A 71 -3.20 -7.64 -4.66
CA LEU A 71 -2.51 -8.44 -5.67
C LEU A 71 -1.04 -8.05 -5.82
N TYR A 72 -0.70 -6.74 -5.76
CA TYR A 72 0.68 -6.29 -5.71
C TYR A 72 1.41 -6.87 -4.50
N ASN A 73 0.85 -6.69 -3.30
CA ASN A 73 1.45 -7.19 -2.07
C ASN A 73 1.64 -8.72 -2.09
N ALA A 74 0.65 -9.49 -2.58
CA ALA A 74 0.79 -10.93 -2.73
C ALA A 74 1.99 -11.32 -3.61
N ASN A 75 2.17 -10.60 -4.72
CA ASN A 75 3.30 -10.82 -5.63
C ASN A 75 4.63 -10.38 -5.02
N TRP A 76 4.67 -9.24 -4.35
CA TRP A 76 5.90 -8.71 -3.75
C TRP A 76 6.37 -9.56 -2.59
N VAL A 77 5.47 -10.01 -1.71
CA VAL A 77 5.83 -10.94 -0.64
C VAL A 77 6.38 -12.24 -1.20
N ALA A 78 5.72 -12.81 -2.23
CA ALA A 78 6.17 -14.06 -2.83
C ALA A 78 7.53 -13.96 -3.53
N ARG A 79 7.91 -12.77 -4.03
CA ARG A 79 9.12 -12.56 -4.85
C ARG A 79 10.25 -11.91 -4.10
N TYR A 80 9.94 -10.94 -3.24
CA TYR A 80 10.90 -10.00 -2.66
C TYR A 80 10.84 -9.95 -1.14
N ASP A 81 9.93 -10.69 -0.51
CA ASP A 81 9.68 -10.67 0.95
C ASP A 81 9.42 -9.25 1.47
N SER A 82 8.63 -8.47 0.72
CA SER A 82 8.32 -7.07 1.00
C SER A 82 6.85 -6.79 0.71
N LEU A 83 6.23 -5.93 1.50
CA LEU A 83 4.88 -5.41 1.26
C LEU A 83 4.79 -3.92 1.58
N ILE A 84 3.72 -3.28 1.10
CA ILE A 84 3.35 -1.92 1.49
C ILE A 84 1.94 -1.94 2.07
N ALA A 85 1.83 -1.62 3.36
CA ALA A 85 0.55 -1.31 3.97
C ALA A 85 0.04 0.06 3.47
N VAL A 86 -1.27 0.23 3.38
CA VAL A 86 -1.89 1.49 2.95
C VAL A 86 -2.85 1.98 4.03
N ALA A 87 -2.69 3.23 4.44
CA ALA A 87 -3.62 3.91 5.33
C ALA A 87 -4.06 5.23 4.69
N THR A 88 -5.35 5.38 4.42
CA THR A 88 -5.91 6.66 4.04
C THR A 88 -6.63 7.27 5.24
N VAL A 89 -6.38 8.52 5.51
CA VAL A 89 -6.96 9.25 6.64
C VAL A 89 -7.49 10.60 6.20
N ARG A 90 -8.46 11.14 6.93
CA ARG A 90 -9.05 12.45 6.62
C ARG A 90 -8.19 13.61 7.07
N GLU A 91 -7.42 13.42 8.13
CA GLU A 91 -6.51 14.43 8.68
C GLU A 91 -5.49 13.77 9.62
N VAL A 92 -4.22 14.04 9.39
CA VAL A 92 -3.13 13.66 10.30
C VAL A 92 -2.88 14.79 11.29
N SER A 93 -2.86 14.48 12.58
CA SER A 93 -2.50 15.44 13.61
C SER A 93 -0.98 15.43 13.84
N GLY A 94 -0.27 16.42 13.31
CA GLY A 94 1.17 16.56 13.44
C GLY A 94 1.91 16.26 12.14
N ASP A 95 3.15 15.78 12.26
CA ASP A 95 3.97 15.43 11.12
C ASP A 95 3.54 14.07 10.54
N ILE A 96 3.35 14.01 9.23
CA ILE A 96 2.88 12.79 8.55
C ILE A 96 3.93 11.67 8.56
N ALA A 97 5.22 12.02 8.55
CA ALA A 97 6.29 11.02 8.63
C ALA A 97 6.30 10.37 10.01
N ASP A 98 6.25 11.16 11.08
CA ASP A 98 6.15 10.65 12.45
C ASP A 98 4.91 9.76 12.63
N TYR A 99 3.78 10.16 12.05
CA TYR A 99 2.56 9.37 12.07
C TYR A 99 2.72 8.03 11.34
N ALA A 100 3.33 8.04 10.15
CA ALA A 100 3.53 6.84 9.34
C ALA A 100 4.48 5.85 10.04
N TYR A 101 5.60 6.31 10.58
CA TYR A 101 6.51 5.45 11.34
C TYR A 101 5.85 4.86 12.58
N ALA A 102 5.15 5.67 13.36
CA ALA A 102 4.42 5.19 14.54
C ALA A 102 3.35 4.15 14.20
N LEU A 103 2.64 4.33 13.07
CA LEU A 103 1.64 3.37 12.59
C LEU A 103 2.30 2.07 12.13
N GLY A 104 3.42 2.15 11.39
CA GLY A 104 4.20 0.99 10.95
C GLY A 104 4.70 0.14 12.13
N GLU A 105 5.22 0.78 13.19
CA GLU A 105 5.61 0.09 14.42
C GLU A 105 4.41 -0.58 15.11
N GLN A 106 3.27 0.11 15.17
CA GLN A 106 2.06 -0.40 15.81
C GLN A 106 1.54 -1.66 15.14
N ILE A 107 1.56 -1.73 13.80
CA ILE A 107 1.11 -2.89 13.03
C ILE A 107 2.22 -3.92 12.81
N GLN A 108 3.40 -3.70 13.39
CA GLN A 108 4.54 -4.62 13.39
C GLN A 108 5.05 -4.96 11.97
N LEU A 109 5.20 -3.95 11.12
CA LEU A 109 5.82 -4.12 9.81
C LEU A 109 7.26 -4.64 9.92
N GLY A 110 7.65 -5.49 8.99
CA GLY A 110 9.01 -6.02 8.88
C GLY A 110 10.02 -4.99 8.38
N ALA A 111 11.31 -5.34 8.48
CA ALA A 111 12.39 -4.46 8.06
C ALA A 111 12.40 -4.16 6.55
N ALA A 112 11.83 -5.03 5.73
CA ALA A 112 11.72 -4.87 4.27
C ALA A 112 10.37 -4.34 3.82
N ASP A 113 9.48 -3.98 4.76
CA ASP A 113 8.13 -3.50 4.47
C ASP A 113 8.04 -1.98 4.48
N GLY A 114 6.94 -1.45 3.97
CA GLY A 114 6.61 -0.03 4.02
C GLY A 114 5.16 0.22 4.42
N ILE A 115 4.86 1.47 4.76
CA ILE A 115 3.50 1.96 4.95
C ILE A 115 3.31 3.28 4.23
N LEU A 116 2.35 3.31 3.33
CA LEU A 116 1.88 4.51 2.67
C LEU A 116 0.76 5.13 3.49
N VAL A 117 0.95 6.36 3.93
CA VAL A 117 -0.10 7.18 4.55
C VAL A 117 -0.53 8.25 3.56
N VAL A 118 -1.83 8.37 3.35
CA VAL A 118 -2.47 9.40 2.51
C VAL A 118 -3.40 10.22 3.38
N ASP A 119 -3.04 11.49 3.60
CA ASP A 119 -3.87 12.48 4.27
C ASP A 119 -4.70 13.24 3.23
N THR A 120 -5.98 12.91 3.15
CA THR A 120 -6.89 13.46 2.14
C THR A 120 -7.32 14.90 2.44
N GLY A 121 -7.21 15.36 3.69
CA GLY A 121 -7.56 16.71 4.11
C GLY A 121 -6.51 17.74 3.69
N THR A 122 -5.25 17.35 3.69
CA THR A 122 -4.13 18.20 3.28
C THR A 122 -3.54 17.84 1.93
N ASN A 123 -4.03 16.77 1.29
CA ASN A 123 -3.47 16.16 0.08
C ASN A 123 -1.99 15.77 0.25
N ASN A 124 -1.59 15.43 1.47
CA ASN A 124 -0.23 15.04 1.78
C ASN A 124 -0.10 13.53 1.82
N CYS A 125 1.07 13.03 1.42
CA CYS A 125 1.33 11.60 1.36
C CYS A 125 2.75 11.31 1.85
N TYR A 126 2.92 10.18 2.54
CA TYR A 126 4.24 9.74 2.98
C TYR A 126 4.34 8.21 2.93
N LEU A 127 5.45 7.71 2.41
CA LEU A 127 5.79 6.29 2.43
C LEU A 127 6.94 6.08 3.39
N ALA A 128 6.64 5.64 4.62
CA ALA A 128 7.64 5.19 5.57
C ALA A 128 8.10 3.77 5.21
N VAL A 129 9.40 3.55 5.20
CA VAL A 129 9.99 2.25 4.83
C VAL A 129 10.94 1.76 5.90
N GLY A 130 11.03 0.45 6.04
CA GLY A 130 11.97 -0.19 6.94
C GLY A 130 13.43 -0.13 6.42
N PRO A 131 14.40 -0.47 7.29
CA PRO A 131 15.83 -0.32 6.97
C PRO A 131 16.33 -1.26 5.85
N ASP A 132 15.62 -2.36 5.59
CA ASP A 132 15.97 -3.33 4.55
C ASP A 132 15.04 -3.21 3.33
N TYR A 133 14.25 -2.13 3.24
CA TYR A 133 13.37 -1.89 2.11
C TYR A 133 14.15 -1.80 0.79
N PRO A 134 13.68 -2.41 -0.31
CA PRO A 134 14.46 -2.53 -1.56
C PRO A 134 14.76 -1.22 -2.30
N MET A 135 14.25 -0.09 -1.85
CA MET A 135 14.47 1.24 -2.44
C MET A 135 15.14 2.17 -1.41
N THR A 136 15.98 3.07 -1.89
CA THR A 136 16.53 4.15 -1.07
C THR A 136 15.49 5.25 -0.84
N ASP A 137 15.67 6.09 0.19
CA ASP A 137 14.78 7.22 0.49
C ASP A 137 14.60 8.17 -0.71
N GLU A 138 15.68 8.41 -1.48
CA GLU A 138 15.63 9.24 -2.70
C GLU A 138 14.76 8.59 -3.78
N GLN A 139 14.86 7.27 -3.96
CA GLN A 139 14.01 6.54 -4.89
C GLN A 139 12.55 6.53 -4.46
N VAL A 140 12.28 6.34 -3.17
CA VAL A 140 10.92 6.43 -2.59
C VAL A 140 10.32 7.81 -2.85
N THR A 141 11.04 8.88 -2.49
CA THR A 141 10.58 10.26 -2.71
C THR A 141 10.31 10.54 -4.19
N SER A 142 11.22 10.13 -5.07
CA SER A 142 11.05 10.29 -6.52
C SER A 142 9.82 9.54 -7.06
N HIS A 143 9.49 8.37 -6.50
CA HIS A 143 8.29 7.62 -6.89
C HIS A 143 7.00 8.28 -6.39
N LEU A 144 6.99 8.79 -5.15
CA LEU A 144 5.87 9.57 -4.63
C LEU A 144 5.59 10.79 -5.51
N ASP A 145 6.62 11.58 -5.82
CA ASP A 145 6.51 12.76 -6.67
C ASP A 145 5.98 12.43 -8.06
N ARG A 146 6.50 11.36 -8.65
CA ARG A 146 6.19 10.99 -10.04
C ARG A 146 4.82 10.37 -10.23
N TYR A 147 4.38 9.55 -9.28
CA TYR A 147 3.22 8.68 -9.48
C TYR A 147 2.02 9.03 -8.60
N LEU A 148 2.25 9.60 -7.41
CA LEU A 148 1.18 9.83 -6.44
C LEU A 148 0.76 11.30 -6.35
N TYR A 149 1.70 12.22 -6.19
CA TYR A 149 1.39 13.62 -5.83
C TYR A 149 0.45 14.33 -6.79
N GLU A 150 0.65 14.21 -8.10
CA GLU A 150 -0.21 14.88 -9.09
C GLU A 150 -1.66 14.41 -8.97
N ASN A 151 -1.86 13.10 -8.81
CA ASN A 151 -3.19 12.51 -8.63
C ASN A 151 -3.82 12.90 -7.28
N ALA A 152 -3.04 12.90 -6.20
CA ALA A 152 -3.50 13.31 -4.88
C ALA A 152 -3.95 14.78 -4.86
N MET A 153 -3.18 15.66 -5.49
CA MET A 153 -3.55 17.07 -5.66
C MET A 153 -4.83 17.28 -6.48
N ALA A 154 -5.13 16.36 -7.38
CA ALA A 154 -6.37 16.34 -8.15
C ALA A 154 -7.54 15.65 -7.41
N GLY A 155 -7.34 15.16 -6.18
CA GLY A 155 -8.32 14.39 -5.42
C GLY A 155 -8.57 12.97 -5.94
N GLN A 156 -7.68 12.47 -6.80
CA GLN A 156 -7.75 11.12 -7.40
C GLN A 156 -6.86 10.15 -6.62
N PHE A 157 -7.13 10.00 -5.33
CA PHE A 157 -6.26 9.27 -4.40
C PHE A 157 -6.07 7.80 -4.78
N GLY A 158 -7.15 7.07 -5.07
CA GLY A 158 -7.07 5.66 -5.47
C GLY A 158 -6.24 5.45 -6.73
N THR A 159 -6.46 6.29 -7.76
CA THR A 159 -5.65 6.28 -8.99
C THR A 159 -4.18 6.56 -8.68
N GLY A 160 -3.90 7.52 -7.80
CA GLY A 160 -2.54 7.87 -7.38
C GLY A 160 -1.84 6.72 -6.65
N VAL A 161 -2.52 6.09 -5.70
CA VAL A 161 -2.01 4.91 -4.98
C VAL A 161 -1.67 3.79 -5.96
N LEU A 162 -2.56 3.44 -6.88
CA LEU A 162 -2.30 2.39 -7.86
C LEU A 162 -1.18 2.75 -8.83
N SER A 163 -1.07 4.02 -9.24
CA SER A 163 0.04 4.47 -10.09
C SER A 163 1.38 4.34 -9.36
N LEU A 164 1.42 4.65 -8.06
CA LEU A 164 2.61 4.43 -7.24
C LEU A 164 2.96 2.94 -7.14
N PHE A 165 1.99 2.08 -6.88
CA PHE A 165 2.19 0.63 -6.80
C PHE A 165 2.69 0.05 -8.14
N ASP A 166 2.17 0.53 -9.26
CA ASP A 166 2.65 0.14 -10.60
C ASP A 166 4.10 0.59 -10.82
N GLY A 167 4.43 1.83 -10.46
CA GLY A 167 5.80 2.36 -10.54
C GLY A 167 6.79 1.57 -9.67
N ILE A 168 6.43 1.23 -8.44
CA ILE A 168 7.24 0.40 -7.54
C ILE A 168 7.37 -1.02 -8.10
N ASN A 169 6.30 -1.60 -8.63
CA ASN A 169 6.37 -2.92 -9.27
C ASN A 169 7.31 -2.92 -10.47
N GLN A 170 7.26 -1.89 -11.30
CA GLN A 170 8.19 -1.73 -12.42
C GLN A 170 9.62 -1.64 -11.91
N PHE A 171 9.88 -0.85 -10.87
CA PHE A 171 11.20 -0.76 -10.24
C PHE A 171 11.70 -2.13 -9.75
N TYR A 172 10.85 -2.92 -9.08
CA TYR A 172 11.21 -4.24 -8.60
C TYR A 172 11.55 -5.19 -9.75
N VAL A 173 10.73 -5.22 -10.80
CA VAL A 173 10.96 -6.09 -11.97
C VAL A 173 12.24 -5.71 -12.69
N GLU A 174 12.51 -4.41 -12.88
CA GLU A 174 13.71 -3.92 -13.56
C GLU A 174 15.00 -4.18 -12.78
N ASN A 175 14.98 -4.08 -11.44
CA ASN A 175 16.18 -4.21 -10.61
C ASN A 175 16.40 -5.62 -10.05
N TYR A 176 15.32 -6.38 -9.83
CA TYR A 176 15.37 -7.71 -9.18
C TYR A 176 14.78 -8.84 -10.02
N GLY A 177 14.26 -8.53 -11.21
CA GLY A 177 13.57 -9.49 -12.07
C GLY A 177 12.23 -9.95 -11.50
N LEU A 178 11.67 -11.03 -12.06
CA LEU A 178 10.44 -11.65 -11.55
C LEU A 178 10.68 -12.52 -10.30
N GLY A 179 11.90 -12.52 -9.77
CA GLY A 179 12.25 -13.16 -8.53
C GLY A 179 11.96 -14.65 -8.48
N TYR A 180 11.54 -15.12 -7.31
CA TYR A 180 11.31 -16.54 -7.04
C TYR A 180 10.27 -17.19 -7.97
N LEU A 181 9.21 -16.48 -8.37
CA LEU A 181 8.15 -17.04 -9.22
C LEU A 181 8.67 -17.35 -10.64
N GLU A 182 9.53 -16.52 -11.21
CA GLU A 182 10.15 -16.77 -12.49
C GLU A 182 11.04 -18.05 -12.44
N THR A 183 11.84 -18.14 -11.40
CA THR A 183 12.75 -19.31 -11.21
C THR A 183 11.96 -20.61 -11.09
N SER A 184 10.82 -20.58 -10.39
CA SER A 184 9.96 -21.76 -10.21
C SER A 184 9.29 -22.20 -11.52
N GLN A 185 8.83 -21.26 -12.34
CA GLN A 185 8.20 -21.59 -13.62
C GLN A 185 9.22 -22.18 -14.60
N ASN A 186 10.42 -21.64 -14.66
CA ASN A 186 11.49 -22.15 -15.53
C ASN A 186 12.00 -23.54 -15.09
N ALA A 187 11.95 -23.87 -13.81
CA ALA A 187 12.35 -25.18 -13.31
C ALA A 187 11.38 -26.31 -13.72
N TYR A 188 10.13 -26.01 -13.98
CA TYR A 188 9.11 -26.98 -14.39
C TYR A 188 8.89 -27.03 -15.91
N GLY A 189 9.30 -26.00 -16.67
CA GLY A 189 9.14 -25.92 -18.13
C GLY A 189 10.18 -26.67 -18.97
N GLY A 190 11.18 -27.28 -18.37
CA GLY A 190 12.34 -27.89 -19.04
C GLY A 190 12.28 -29.42 -19.24
N ARG A 191 11.10 -30.04 -19.24
CA ARG A 191 10.96 -31.49 -19.58
C ARG A 191 9.84 -31.70 -20.58
N SER A 192 10.17 -31.56 -21.81
CA SER A 192 9.47 -32.17 -22.94
C SER A 192 10.51 -32.72 -23.93
#